data_e87bf919a9d66219f809fa19bfd548b4
#
_entry.id   e87bf919a9d66219f809fa19bfd548b4
#
_cell.length_a   1.000
_cell.length_b   1.000
_cell.length_c   1.000
_cell.angle_alpha   90.00
_cell.angle_beta   90.00
_cell.angle_gamma   90.00
#
_symmetry.space_group_name_H-M   'P 1'
#
loop_
_entity.id
_entity.type
_entity.pdbx_description
1 polymer ?
#
loop_
_entity_poly.entity_id
_entity_poly.type
_entity_poly.pdbx_seq_one_letter_code
_entity_poly.pdbx_strand_id
1 'polypeptide(L)'
;MKKLTLLVFVLLLCCFSPKSFGQITEFPYEQGFEDPVFTEGDSIYFIPNWFGNYVDNYRIFQDNTAFRDSGTSLGLWPFAAEGEEEEEEVEVFVQVNLNLTGLENVVADFWASTVATGDQKHLKLYLKVSTDGGETFGPKILMGDGELGFSNEDTQFTKYTYALHSDAFDEPNVVLQFLAKSGAKKGVPPKVLIDDITIFAADEDIYPPLVLDPSVISTTEIEVQFSEAVSTTTNLFSADNYTFLEGAFDMPIVSNVTLKASDIITLTLDPGISIGKYYELEIANIEDLAGNVMETSIAELIHNPLAEGLVITEIMYDEPPAEQEDKLEFIELFNITETPIELGGLRIKGGIASGKLPEYTLEPGAYWVTAKDAAAFSAFFGVPAFEWKGANLSNDEAELLYIGNTQHHSGIVIDSLTYNIGGEWPQGAIGLGYSMELIDPLSDNSDPANWRDATDFVGIYEGVNIYASPGSAGTGILKVAEESLEKGIAMYPNPVQNVLYINSKSPLTKVEIYSLLGNKIKEVRTNLNSIETKYLSQGVYIVKVYSENGSKTMKIVKN
;
A
#
# COMPACT_ATOMS: atom_id res chain seq x y z
N MET A 1 32.55 -56.83 1.85
CA MET A 1 32.20 -56.11 0.61
C MET A 1 30.89 -55.35 0.88
N LYS A 2 30.97 -54.09 1.24
CA LYS A 2 29.81 -53.24 1.46
C LYS A 2 29.51 -52.52 0.14
N LYS A 3 28.32 -52.74 -0.41
CA LYS A 3 27.84 -52.02 -1.58
C LYS A 3 27.42 -50.62 -1.18
N LEU A 4 28.10 -49.64 -1.73
CA LEU A 4 27.78 -48.23 -1.63
C LEU A 4 26.69 -47.91 -2.67
N THR A 5 25.48 -47.63 -2.22
CA THR A 5 24.37 -47.22 -3.09
C THR A 5 24.45 -45.70 -3.25
N LEU A 6 24.84 -45.25 -4.44
CA LEU A 6 24.87 -43.82 -4.81
C LEU A 6 23.44 -43.36 -5.10
N LEU A 7 22.89 -42.52 -4.22
CA LEU A 7 21.60 -41.89 -4.44
C LEU A 7 21.82 -40.66 -5.31
N VAL A 8 21.45 -40.76 -6.58
CA VAL A 8 21.47 -39.61 -7.50
C VAL A 8 20.20 -38.76 -7.22
N PHE A 9 20.38 -37.63 -6.57
CA PHE A 9 19.33 -36.61 -6.49
C PHE A 9 19.25 -35.92 -7.85
N VAL A 10 18.25 -36.27 -8.64
CA VAL A 10 17.87 -35.48 -9.82
C VAL A 10 17.11 -34.27 -9.31
N LEU A 11 17.80 -33.12 -9.21
CA LEU A 11 17.16 -31.83 -9.06
C LEU A 11 16.36 -31.57 -10.35
N LEU A 12 15.04 -31.77 -10.30
CA LEU A 12 14.15 -31.20 -11.31
C LEU A 12 14.16 -29.68 -11.09
N LEU A 13 15.06 -28.99 -11.78
CA LEU A 13 14.87 -27.56 -12.06
C LEU A 13 13.62 -27.49 -12.95
N CYS A 14 12.48 -27.16 -12.37
CA CYS A 14 11.39 -26.56 -13.13
C CYS A 14 11.92 -25.23 -13.65
N CYS A 15 12.47 -25.27 -14.87
CA CYS A 15 12.61 -24.08 -15.67
C CYS A 15 11.19 -23.54 -15.91
N PHE A 16 10.74 -22.63 -15.09
CA PHE A 16 9.79 -21.64 -15.53
C PHE A 16 10.57 -20.83 -16.59
N SER A 17 10.51 -21.26 -17.82
CA SER A 17 10.82 -20.39 -18.93
C SER A 17 9.82 -19.25 -18.82
N PRO A 18 10.24 -18.00 -18.61
CA PRO A 18 9.34 -16.88 -18.83
C PRO A 18 8.78 -17.10 -20.24
N LYS A 19 7.47 -17.00 -20.41
CA LYS A 19 6.88 -17.01 -21.75
C LYS A 19 7.58 -15.86 -22.47
N SER A 20 8.48 -16.15 -23.38
CA SER A 20 9.09 -15.19 -24.25
C SER A 20 7.98 -14.72 -25.18
N PHE A 21 7.32 -13.67 -24.80
CA PHE A 21 6.41 -12.95 -25.67
C PHE A 21 7.28 -12.23 -26.69
N GLY A 22 6.84 -12.21 -27.93
CA GLY A 22 7.53 -11.46 -28.97
C GLY A 22 7.61 -9.97 -28.59
N GLN A 23 8.58 -9.27 -29.16
CA GLN A 23 8.76 -7.83 -28.98
C GLN A 23 8.68 -7.12 -30.32
N ILE A 24 8.23 -5.87 -30.34
CA ILE A 24 8.36 -4.99 -31.49
C ILE A 24 9.84 -4.58 -31.59
N THR A 25 10.43 -4.78 -32.76
CA THR A 25 11.86 -4.49 -33.03
C THR A 25 12.05 -3.58 -34.24
N GLU A 26 10.98 -3.25 -34.97
CA GLU A 26 11.00 -2.37 -36.15
C GLU A 26 10.21 -1.10 -35.85
N PHE A 27 10.82 0.05 -36.11
CA PHE A 27 10.28 1.37 -35.86
C PHE A 27 10.42 2.28 -37.11
N PRO A 28 9.45 3.20 -37.40
CA PRO A 28 8.25 3.42 -36.58
C PRO A 28 7.34 2.18 -36.54
N TYR A 29 6.77 1.90 -35.39
CA TYR A 29 5.73 0.89 -35.23
C TYR A 29 4.37 1.58 -35.29
N GLU A 30 3.45 1.05 -36.10
CA GLU A 30 2.10 1.57 -36.27
C GLU A 30 1.07 0.50 -35.92
N GLN A 31 -0.01 0.88 -35.23
CA GLN A 31 -1.12 0.00 -34.85
C GLN A 31 -2.45 0.77 -34.87
N GLY A 32 -3.31 0.44 -35.81
CA GLY A 32 -4.66 1.02 -36.00
C GLY A 32 -5.79 0.09 -35.53
N PHE A 33 -5.49 -1.11 -35.06
CA PHE A 33 -6.45 -2.09 -34.51
C PHE A 33 -7.49 -2.62 -35.51
N GLU A 34 -7.32 -2.48 -36.81
CA GLU A 34 -8.23 -3.00 -37.85
C GLU A 34 -8.02 -4.51 -38.09
N ASP A 35 -6.82 -5.02 -37.87
CA ASP A 35 -6.44 -6.40 -38.14
C ASP A 35 -5.56 -6.99 -37.04
N PRO A 36 -5.87 -8.17 -36.47
CA PRO A 36 -7.05 -8.98 -36.76
C PRO A 36 -8.35 -8.40 -36.19
N VAL A 37 -9.47 -8.67 -36.84
CA VAL A 37 -10.79 -8.35 -36.29
C VAL A 37 -11.10 -9.29 -35.14
N PHE A 38 -11.45 -8.75 -33.97
CA PHE A 38 -11.88 -9.54 -32.82
C PHE A 38 -13.29 -10.10 -33.08
N THR A 39 -13.45 -11.40 -32.88
CA THR A 39 -14.75 -12.06 -32.87
C THR A 39 -15.20 -12.33 -31.42
N GLU A 40 -16.42 -12.79 -31.24
CA GLU A 40 -16.95 -13.11 -29.91
C GLU A 40 -16.05 -14.14 -29.20
N GLY A 41 -15.50 -13.78 -28.03
CA GLY A 41 -14.56 -14.57 -27.27
C GLY A 41 -13.07 -14.32 -27.57
N ASP A 42 -12.74 -13.48 -28.55
CA ASP A 42 -11.37 -13.07 -28.82
C ASP A 42 -10.89 -12.01 -27.80
N SER A 43 -9.59 -11.88 -27.66
CA SER A 43 -8.96 -10.90 -26.78
C SER A 43 -7.79 -10.20 -27.46
N ILE A 44 -7.25 -9.16 -26.83
CA ILE A 44 -6.07 -8.41 -27.28
C ILE A 44 -4.86 -9.31 -27.63
N TYR A 45 -4.80 -10.52 -27.09
CA TYR A 45 -3.73 -11.48 -27.39
C TYR A 45 -3.66 -11.95 -28.86
N PHE A 46 -4.67 -11.65 -29.65
CA PHE A 46 -4.62 -11.89 -31.09
C PHE A 46 -3.79 -10.84 -31.85
N ILE A 47 -3.53 -9.69 -31.25
CA ILE A 47 -2.57 -8.73 -31.78
C ILE A 47 -1.17 -9.13 -31.30
N PRO A 48 -0.23 -9.41 -32.21
CA PRO A 48 1.12 -9.83 -31.83
C PRO A 48 1.79 -8.81 -30.91
N ASN A 49 2.39 -9.30 -29.84
CA ASN A 49 3.14 -8.52 -28.83
C ASN A 49 2.29 -7.60 -27.94
N TRP A 50 0.96 -7.69 -28.02
CA TRP A 50 0.03 -7.01 -27.14
C TRP A 50 -0.57 -7.94 -26.09
N PHE A 51 -0.81 -7.41 -24.89
CA PHE A 51 -1.36 -8.14 -23.74
C PHE A 51 -2.35 -7.24 -23.00
N GLY A 52 -3.24 -7.85 -22.23
CA GLY A 52 -4.18 -7.16 -21.35
C GLY A 52 -4.46 -7.97 -20.09
N ASN A 53 -4.98 -7.32 -19.07
CA ASN A 53 -5.35 -8.00 -17.81
C ASN A 53 -6.71 -8.74 -17.89
N TYR A 54 -7.51 -8.46 -18.91
CA TYR A 54 -8.76 -9.17 -19.15
C TYR A 54 -8.71 -9.92 -20.47
N VAL A 55 -9.24 -11.13 -20.47
CA VAL A 55 -9.38 -11.98 -21.65
C VAL A 55 -10.79 -11.91 -22.24
N ASP A 56 -11.74 -11.24 -21.54
CA ASP A 56 -13.08 -11.01 -22.07
C ASP A 56 -13.07 -9.85 -23.09
N ASN A 57 -14.03 -9.87 -23.99
CA ASN A 57 -14.21 -8.84 -25.00
C ASN A 57 -15.19 -7.73 -24.57
N TYR A 58 -15.46 -7.61 -23.26
CA TYR A 58 -16.32 -6.55 -22.71
C TYR A 58 -15.49 -5.40 -22.17
N ARG A 59 -14.40 -5.70 -21.45
CA ARG A 59 -13.52 -4.69 -20.84
C ARG A 59 -12.40 -4.25 -21.79
N ILE A 60 -11.91 -5.15 -22.63
CA ILE A 60 -10.95 -4.87 -23.72
C ILE A 60 -11.58 -5.37 -25.01
N PHE A 61 -11.94 -4.46 -25.90
CA PHE A 61 -12.74 -4.77 -27.10
C PHE A 61 -12.32 -3.95 -28.30
N GLN A 62 -12.72 -4.38 -29.50
CA GLN A 62 -12.69 -3.56 -30.70
C GLN A 62 -14.01 -2.82 -30.86
N ASP A 63 -13.96 -1.51 -31.08
CA ASP A 63 -15.14 -0.70 -31.44
C ASP A 63 -15.11 -0.39 -32.91
N ASN A 64 -16.17 -0.81 -33.62
CA ASN A 64 -16.35 -0.56 -35.05
C ASN A 64 -17.35 0.56 -35.35
N THR A 65 -17.80 1.25 -34.32
CA THR A 65 -18.79 2.35 -34.43
C THR A 65 -18.15 3.72 -34.25
N ALA A 66 -17.01 3.79 -33.56
CA ALA A 66 -16.23 4.99 -33.36
C ALA A 66 -14.73 4.69 -33.56
N PHE A 67 -14.14 5.30 -34.53
CA PHE A 67 -12.74 5.18 -34.93
C PHE A 67 -12.29 6.50 -35.57
N ARG A 68 -10.96 6.69 -35.64
CA ARG A 68 -10.43 7.95 -36.18
C ARG A 68 -10.58 8.05 -37.69
N ASP A 69 -9.94 7.18 -38.45
CA ASP A 69 -9.86 7.28 -39.93
C ASP A 69 -10.58 6.13 -40.63
N SER A 70 -10.47 4.90 -40.19
CA SER A 70 -11.12 3.75 -40.81
C SER A 70 -11.14 2.51 -39.91
N GLY A 71 -12.20 1.75 -39.99
CA GLY A 71 -12.28 0.40 -39.50
C GLY A 71 -12.69 0.26 -38.03
N THR A 72 -11.75 0.26 -37.12
CA THR A 72 -11.98 -0.04 -35.71
C THR A 72 -10.99 0.70 -34.82
N SER A 73 -11.34 0.85 -33.53
CA SER A 73 -10.47 1.32 -32.49
C SER A 73 -10.40 0.30 -31.34
N LEU A 74 -9.40 0.40 -30.48
CA LEU A 74 -9.29 -0.39 -29.26
C LEU A 74 -10.05 0.29 -28.12
N GLY A 75 -11.04 -0.41 -27.56
CA GLY A 75 -11.79 0.08 -26.41
C GLY A 75 -11.30 -0.49 -25.08
N LEU A 76 -11.15 0.38 -24.08
CA LEU A 76 -10.93 0.01 -22.68
C LEU A 76 -12.10 0.53 -21.84
N TRP A 77 -12.73 -0.37 -21.09
CA TRP A 77 -13.89 -0.04 -20.28
C TRP A 77 -13.76 -0.58 -18.85
N PRO A 78 -13.29 0.24 -17.90
CA PRO A 78 -13.08 -0.16 -16.52
C PRO A 78 -14.39 -0.08 -15.71
N PHE A 79 -15.35 -0.95 -16.01
CA PHE A 79 -16.60 -1.06 -15.28
C PHE A 79 -16.58 -2.25 -14.32
N ALA A 80 -17.32 -2.14 -13.21
CA ALA A 80 -17.58 -3.26 -12.31
C ALA A 80 -18.55 -4.25 -12.99
N ALA A 81 -18.25 -5.55 -12.95
CA ALA A 81 -19.16 -6.57 -13.47
C ALA A 81 -20.38 -6.76 -12.56
N GLU A 82 -21.40 -7.48 -13.05
CA GLU A 82 -22.59 -7.79 -12.26
C GLU A 82 -22.19 -8.66 -11.05
N GLY A 83 -22.36 -8.12 -9.85
CA GLY A 83 -21.90 -8.72 -8.58
C GLY A 83 -20.62 -8.09 -8.00
N GLU A 84 -19.92 -7.23 -8.75
CA GLU A 84 -18.87 -6.36 -8.24
C GLU A 84 -19.51 -5.03 -7.79
N GLU A 85 -19.00 -4.41 -6.74
CA GLU A 85 -19.56 -3.15 -6.28
C GLU A 85 -19.31 -1.98 -7.25
N GLU A 86 -20.36 -1.20 -7.55
CA GLU A 86 -20.30 -0.05 -8.47
C GLU A 86 -19.36 1.08 -7.99
N GLU A 87 -18.91 1.04 -6.75
CA GLU A 87 -18.04 2.05 -6.13
C GLU A 87 -16.55 1.74 -6.32
N GLU A 88 -16.19 0.54 -6.77
CA GLU A 88 -14.78 0.15 -6.94
C GLU A 88 -14.09 0.89 -8.08
N GLU A 89 -12.82 1.22 -7.84
CA GLU A 89 -11.91 1.70 -8.90
C GLU A 89 -11.39 0.50 -9.69
N VAL A 90 -12.05 0.19 -10.81
CA VAL A 90 -11.63 -0.90 -11.70
C VAL A 90 -10.50 -0.44 -12.60
N GLU A 91 -9.47 -1.27 -12.75
CA GLU A 91 -8.34 -1.04 -13.64
C GLU A 91 -8.36 -2.02 -14.80
N VAL A 92 -8.35 -1.48 -16.02
CA VAL A 92 -8.25 -2.24 -17.29
C VAL A 92 -7.02 -1.75 -18.02
N PHE A 93 -6.11 -2.65 -18.39
CA PHE A 93 -4.95 -2.24 -19.15
C PHE A 93 -4.67 -3.12 -20.36
N VAL A 94 -3.99 -2.52 -21.30
CA VAL A 94 -3.29 -3.19 -22.40
C VAL A 94 -1.85 -2.73 -22.42
N GLN A 95 -0.96 -3.59 -22.88
CA GLN A 95 0.46 -3.29 -22.97
C GLN A 95 1.12 -3.91 -24.18
N VAL A 96 2.18 -3.29 -24.66
CA VAL A 96 2.98 -3.74 -25.79
C VAL A 96 4.46 -3.86 -25.37
N ASN A 97 5.09 -4.94 -25.82
CA ASN A 97 6.50 -5.20 -25.55
C ASN A 97 7.37 -4.64 -26.68
N LEU A 98 8.39 -3.87 -26.33
CA LEU A 98 9.27 -3.14 -27.24
C LEU A 98 10.73 -3.54 -26.98
N ASN A 99 11.53 -3.57 -28.04
CA ASN A 99 12.98 -3.59 -27.93
C ASN A 99 13.49 -2.28 -28.51
N LEU A 100 13.94 -1.39 -27.65
CA LEU A 100 14.39 -0.04 -28.00
C LEU A 100 15.91 0.06 -28.13
N THR A 101 16.62 -1.07 -28.25
CA THR A 101 18.08 -1.08 -28.41
C THR A 101 18.54 -0.19 -29.57
N GLY A 102 19.40 0.78 -29.29
CA GLY A 102 19.93 1.74 -30.27
C GLY A 102 18.99 2.90 -30.60
N LEU A 103 17.88 3.06 -29.87
CA LEU A 103 16.93 4.16 -30.04
C LEU A 103 16.98 5.11 -28.84
N GLU A 104 16.97 6.40 -29.13
CA GLU A 104 16.86 7.50 -28.17
C GLU A 104 15.64 8.35 -28.55
N ASN A 105 15.18 9.22 -27.65
CA ASN A 105 14.05 10.13 -27.86
C ASN A 105 12.78 9.41 -28.37
N VAL A 106 12.45 8.28 -27.75
CA VAL A 106 11.33 7.45 -28.19
C VAL A 106 10.00 8.05 -27.75
N VAL A 107 9.09 8.14 -28.68
CA VAL A 107 7.79 8.77 -28.52
C VAL A 107 6.68 7.81 -28.92
N ALA A 108 5.59 7.82 -28.17
CA ALA A 108 4.34 7.16 -28.50
C ALA A 108 3.26 8.21 -28.77
N ASP A 109 2.89 8.38 -30.03
CA ASP A 109 1.72 9.13 -30.45
C ASP A 109 0.51 8.20 -30.52
N PHE A 110 -0.64 8.66 -30.09
CA PHE A 110 -1.89 7.91 -30.24
C PHE A 110 -3.09 8.86 -30.27
N TRP A 111 -4.20 8.38 -30.75
CA TRP A 111 -5.45 9.11 -30.70
C TRP A 111 -6.38 8.46 -29.70
N ALA A 112 -7.09 9.28 -28.94
CA ALA A 112 -8.08 8.78 -27.99
C ALA A 112 -9.34 9.64 -27.98
N SER A 113 -10.45 8.97 -27.68
CA SER A 113 -11.76 9.59 -27.48
C SER A 113 -12.51 8.85 -26.38
N THR A 114 -13.62 9.41 -25.91
CA THR A 114 -14.52 8.76 -24.97
C THR A 114 -15.90 8.58 -25.57
N VAL A 115 -16.56 7.49 -25.13
CA VAL A 115 -17.98 7.23 -25.40
C VAL A 115 -18.71 7.23 -24.05
N ALA A 116 -19.67 8.14 -23.94
CA ALA A 116 -20.46 8.32 -22.72
C ALA A 116 -21.33 7.10 -22.39
N THR A 117 -21.53 6.86 -21.11
CA THR A 117 -22.47 5.86 -20.60
C THR A 117 -23.71 6.47 -19.96
N GLY A 118 -23.75 7.81 -19.84
CA GLY A 118 -24.87 8.55 -19.25
C GLY A 118 -24.76 8.78 -17.75
N ASP A 119 -23.71 8.28 -17.11
CA ASP A 119 -23.43 8.45 -15.69
C ASP A 119 -22.46 9.61 -15.39
N GLN A 120 -22.18 9.86 -14.12
CA GLN A 120 -21.25 10.91 -13.68
C GLN A 120 -19.85 10.39 -13.31
N LYS A 121 -19.59 9.10 -13.47
CA LYS A 121 -18.31 8.49 -13.15
C LYS A 121 -17.31 8.82 -14.26
N HIS A 122 -16.15 9.34 -13.88
CA HIS A 122 -15.06 9.66 -14.80
C HIS A 122 -14.15 8.46 -15.01
N LEU A 123 -13.29 8.55 -16.03
CA LEU A 123 -12.22 7.60 -16.31
C LEU A 123 -10.89 8.36 -16.31
N LYS A 124 -9.84 7.74 -15.81
CA LYS A 124 -8.46 8.22 -15.96
C LYS A 124 -7.71 7.26 -16.88
N LEU A 125 -7.05 7.79 -17.90
CA LEU A 125 -6.14 7.03 -18.74
C LEU A 125 -4.71 7.39 -18.37
N TYR A 126 -3.93 6.38 -18.00
CA TYR A 126 -2.51 6.53 -17.67
C TYR A 126 -1.65 5.76 -18.66
N LEU A 127 -0.45 6.29 -18.90
CA LEU A 127 0.63 5.53 -19.51
C LEU A 127 1.68 5.20 -18.45
N LYS A 128 2.25 4.02 -18.59
CA LYS A 128 3.33 3.52 -17.70
C LYS A 128 4.38 2.83 -18.55
N VAL A 129 5.64 2.94 -18.13
CA VAL A 129 6.76 2.29 -18.80
C VAL A 129 7.46 1.37 -17.80
N SER A 130 7.82 0.18 -18.26
CA SER A 130 8.71 -0.76 -17.58
C SER A 130 9.96 -0.94 -18.42
N THR A 131 11.11 -1.07 -17.77
CA THR A 131 12.41 -1.36 -18.41
C THR A 131 12.94 -2.76 -18.06
N ASP A 132 12.18 -3.53 -17.29
CA ASP A 132 12.53 -4.87 -16.83
C ASP A 132 11.60 -5.98 -17.37
N GLY A 133 10.88 -5.68 -18.47
CA GLY A 133 9.99 -6.63 -19.12
C GLY A 133 8.62 -6.76 -18.47
N GLY A 134 8.21 -5.77 -17.67
CA GLY A 134 6.89 -5.70 -17.02
C GLY A 134 6.89 -6.25 -15.59
N GLU A 135 8.06 -6.56 -15.01
CA GLU A 135 8.15 -6.97 -13.60
C GLU A 135 7.84 -5.78 -12.67
N THR A 136 8.40 -4.61 -12.99
CA THR A 136 8.08 -3.34 -12.32
C THR A 136 7.76 -2.26 -13.34
N PHE A 137 6.92 -1.31 -12.95
CA PHE A 137 6.59 -0.15 -13.77
C PHE A 137 7.02 1.13 -13.07
N GLY A 138 7.55 2.05 -13.85
CA GLY A 138 7.77 3.42 -13.42
C GLY A 138 6.46 4.16 -13.12
N PRO A 139 6.56 5.46 -12.81
CA PRO A 139 5.40 6.29 -12.50
C PRO A 139 4.35 6.26 -13.61
N LYS A 140 3.09 6.38 -13.22
CA LYS A 140 1.98 6.50 -14.18
C LYS A 140 1.77 7.97 -14.54
N ILE A 141 1.77 8.26 -15.82
CA ILE A 141 1.48 9.60 -16.35
C ILE A 141 0.04 9.68 -16.77
N LEU A 142 -0.71 10.64 -16.23
CA LEU A 142 -2.10 10.89 -16.56
C LEU A 142 -2.20 11.53 -17.94
N MET A 143 -3.02 10.94 -18.81
CA MET A 143 -3.35 11.49 -20.12
C MET A 143 -4.72 12.16 -20.06
N GLY A 144 -4.94 13.16 -20.92
CA GLY A 144 -6.21 13.89 -20.99
C GLY A 144 -6.17 15.23 -20.25
N ASP A 145 -7.29 15.94 -20.28
CA ASP A 145 -7.37 17.31 -19.77
C ASP A 145 -7.58 17.34 -18.27
N GLY A 146 -6.55 17.80 -17.55
CA GLY A 146 -6.62 18.18 -16.14
C GLY A 146 -6.81 17.03 -15.15
N GLU A 147 -7.13 17.39 -13.90
CA GLU A 147 -7.24 16.47 -12.76
C GLU A 147 -8.30 15.36 -12.90
N LEU A 148 -9.30 15.55 -13.74
CA LEU A 148 -10.42 14.61 -13.90
C LEU A 148 -10.15 13.54 -14.97
N GLY A 149 -9.07 13.66 -15.76
CA GLY A 149 -8.83 12.77 -16.89
C GLY A 149 -9.95 12.88 -17.92
N PHE A 150 -10.50 11.74 -18.36
CA PHE A 150 -11.58 11.70 -19.35
C PHE A 150 -12.96 11.82 -18.69
N SER A 151 -13.74 12.84 -19.07
CA SER A 151 -15.13 13.03 -18.63
C SER A 151 -16.07 11.97 -19.21
N ASN A 152 -17.24 11.77 -18.58
CA ASN A 152 -18.26 10.86 -19.11
C ASN A 152 -19.14 11.57 -20.16
N GLU A 153 -18.50 11.96 -21.26
CA GLU A 153 -19.10 12.63 -22.41
C GLU A 153 -18.57 12.00 -23.69
N ASP A 154 -19.34 12.10 -24.78
CA ASP A 154 -18.84 11.73 -26.09
C ASP A 154 -17.84 12.79 -26.57
N THR A 155 -16.62 12.36 -26.87
CA THR A 155 -15.59 13.27 -27.39
C THR A 155 -15.14 12.88 -28.78
N GLN A 156 -14.53 13.83 -29.50
CA GLN A 156 -13.84 13.53 -30.75
C GLN A 156 -12.45 12.97 -30.43
N PHE A 157 -11.92 12.15 -31.35
CA PHE A 157 -10.54 11.69 -31.25
C PHE A 157 -9.58 12.88 -31.21
N THR A 158 -8.80 12.93 -30.14
CA THR A 158 -7.74 13.92 -29.94
C THR A 158 -6.40 13.20 -29.92
N LYS A 159 -5.40 13.79 -30.52
CA LYS A 159 -4.05 13.25 -30.53
C LYS A 159 -3.39 13.52 -29.18
N TYR A 160 -2.81 12.48 -28.59
CA TYR A 160 -1.97 12.55 -27.43
C TYR A 160 -0.57 12.09 -27.81
N THR A 161 0.42 12.68 -27.16
CA THR A 161 1.82 12.34 -27.32
C THR A 161 2.42 12.03 -25.97
N TYR A 162 3.18 10.97 -25.90
CA TYR A 162 3.90 10.56 -24.70
C TYR A 162 5.36 10.29 -25.05
N ALA A 163 6.28 11.15 -24.57
CA ALA A 163 7.70 10.87 -24.64
C ALA A 163 8.07 9.86 -23.54
N LEU A 164 8.72 8.76 -23.92
CA LEU A 164 9.22 7.80 -22.94
C LEU A 164 10.38 8.45 -22.17
N HIS A 165 10.48 8.14 -20.88
CA HIS A 165 11.60 8.62 -20.08
C HIS A 165 12.93 8.01 -20.53
N SER A 166 14.03 8.70 -20.26
CA SER A 166 15.37 8.34 -20.75
C SER A 166 15.86 6.97 -20.29
N ASP A 167 15.36 6.45 -19.15
CA ASP A 167 15.68 5.10 -18.67
C ASP A 167 15.21 3.99 -19.63
N ALA A 168 14.26 4.31 -20.52
CA ALA A 168 13.79 3.37 -21.53
C ALA A 168 14.62 3.39 -22.82
N PHE A 169 15.51 4.37 -22.98
CA PHE A 169 16.33 4.51 -24.19
C PHE A 169 17.42 3.43 -24.23
N ASP A 170 17.66 2.90 -25.44
CA ASP A 170 18.62 1.80 -25.66
C ASP A 170 18.35 0.51 -24.86
N GLU A 171 17.12 0.37 -24.28
CA GLU A 171 16.75 -0.78 -23.46
C GLU A 171 16.07 -1.89 -24.25
N PRO A 172 16.45 -3.17 -24.06
CA PRO A 172 15.92 -4.29 -24.83
C PRO A 172 14.57 -4.83 -24.36
N ASN A 173 14.12 -4.51 -23.13
CA ASN A 173 12.96 -5.13 -22.48
C ASN A 173 11.95 -4.09 -21.99
N VAL A 174 11.58 -3.17 -22.85
CA VAL A 174 10.63 -2.12 -22.50
C VAL A 174 9.19 -2.60 -22.69
N VAL A 175 8.33 -2.25 -21.73
CA VAL A 175 6.88 -2.45 -21.85
C VAL A 175 6.18 -1.10 -21.72
N LEU A 176 5.41 -0.72 -22.73
CA LEU A 176 4.53 0.43 -22.67
C LEU A 176 3.10 -0.06 -22.35
N GLN A 177 2.51 0.46 -21.26
CA GLN A 177 1.19 0.08 -20.79
C GLN A 177 0.23 1.26 -20.83
N PHE A 178 -0.95 1.05 -21.43
CA PHE A 178 -2.10 1.94 -21.38
C PHE A 178 -3.06 1.41 -20.32
N LEU A 179 -3.25 2.17 -19.25
CA LEU A 179 -4.04 1.80 -18.09
C LEU A 179 -5.26 2.72 -17.97
N ALA A 180 -6.44 2.18 -18.21
CA ALA A 180 -7.70 2.86 -17.94
C ALA A 180 -8.18 2.52 -16.53
N LYS A 181 -8.46 3.54 -15.72
CA LYS A 181 -8.93 3.40 -14.34
C LYS A 181 -10.23 4.17 -14.15
N SER A 182 -11.25 3.52 -13.57
CA SER A 182 -12.48 4.20 -13.22
C SER A 182 -12.29 5.10 -11.99
N GLY A 183 -13.05 6.20 -11.90
CA GLY A 183 -13.05 7.06 -10.72
C GLY A 183 -13.87 6.46 -9.58
N ALA A 184 -13.72 7.02 -8.37
CA ALA A 184 -14.36 6.56 -7.13
C ALA A 184 -15.86 6.88 -7.01
N LYS A 185 -16.48 7.58 -7.99
CA LYS A 185 -17.91 7.89 -7.94
C LYS A 185 -18.73 6.68 -8.38
N LYS A 186 -19.94 6.54 -7.82
CA LYS A 186 -20.93 5.55 -8.27
C LYS A 186 -21.28 5.72 -9.75
N GLY A 187 -21.62 4.60 -10.40
CA GLY A 187 -22.06 4.55 -11.78
C GLY A 187 -21.04 3.91 -12.72
N VAL A 188 -21.40 3.91 -13.99
CA VAL A 188 -20.61 3.29 -15.04
C VAL A 188 -19.68 4.35 -15.66
N PRO A 189 -18.35 4.13 -15.72
CA PRO A 189 -17.42 5.06 -16.34
C PRO A 189 -17.62 5.09 -17.87
N PRO A 190 -17.16 6.13 -18.56
CA PRO A 190 -17.13 6.14 -20.02
C PRO A 190 -16.22 5.02 -20.53
N LYS A 191 -16.38 4.68 -21.80
CA LYS A 191 -15.37 3.89 -22.51
C LYS A 191 -14.30 4.84 -23.02
N VAL A 192 -13.04 4.46 -22.95
CA VAL A 192 -11.99 5.15 -23.71
C VAL A 192 -11.65 4.31 -24.93
N LEU A 193 -11.59 4.96 -26.08
CA LEU A 193 -11.20 4.38 -27.35
C LEU A 193 -9.82 4.91 -27.72
N ILE A 194 -8.93 4.01 -28.13
CA ILE A 194 -7.55 4.31 -28.52
C ILE A 194 -7.37 3.85 -29.96
N ASP A 195 -6.73 4.68 -30.78
CA ASP A 195 -6.54 4.40 -32.21
C ASP A 195 -5.23 4.98 -32.72
N ASP A 196 -4.78 4.49 -33.87
CA ASP A 196 -3.62 4.99 -34.62
C ASP A 196 -2.38 5.24 -33.70
N ILE A 197 -1.96 4.22 -32.99
CA ILE A 197 -0.74 4.30 -32.19
C ILE A 197 0.48 4.27 -33.10
N THR A 198 1.38 5.25 -32.96
CA THR A 198 2.68 5.26 -33.62
C THR A 198 3.78 5.39 -32.59
N ILE A 199 4.72 4.43 -32.54
CA ILE A 199 5.89 4.48 -31.67
C ILE A 199 7.13 4.67 -32.55
N PHE A 200 7.91 5.72 -32.30
CA PHE A 200 9.05 6.09 -33.12
C PHE A 200 10.15 6.79 -32.32
N ALA A 201 11.36 6.83 -32.85
CA ALA A 201 12.43 7.68 -32.34
C ALA A 201 12.35 9.04 -33.04
N ALA A 202 12.28 10.12 -32.27
CA ALA A 202 12.29 11.48 -32.81
C ALA A 202 13.74 11.91 -33.16
N ASP A 203 13.89 12.68 -34.26
CA ASP A 203 15.20 13.18 -34.69
C ASP A 203 15.78 14.25 -33.73
N GLU A 204 14.90 14.96 -33.06
CA GLU A 204 15.24 16.00 -32.07
C GLU A 204 14.33 15.84 -30.85
N ASP A 205 14.85 16.20 -29.70
CA ASP A 205 14.08 16.28 -28.46
C ASP A 205 13.21 17.54 -28.51
N ILE A 206 11.90 17.36 -28.55
CA ILE A 206 10.91 18.43 -28.60
C ILE A 206 9.86 18.32 -27.49
N TYR A 207 10.10 17.45 -26.50
CA TYR A 207 9.17 17.17 -25.43
C TYR A 207 9.74 17.66 -24.10
N PRO A 208 8.95 18.32 -23.26
CA PRO A 208 9.41 18.79 -21.98
C PRO A 208 9.61 17.64 -20.99
N PRO A 209 10.44 17.85 -19.95
CA PRO A 209 10.64 16.85 -18.91
C PRO A 209 9.34 16.57 -18.16
N LEU A 210 9.11 15.33 -17.79
CA LEU A 210 8.00 14.89 -16.96
C LEU A 210 8.47 14.73 -15.51
N VAL A 211 7.62 15.08 -14.55
CA VAL A 211 7.87 14.78 -13.14
C VAL A 211 7.55 13.32 -12.90
N LEU A 212 8.54 12.58 -12.45
CA LEU A 212 8.37 11.26 -11.88
C LEU A 212 7.93 11.40 -10.41
N ASP A 213 7.34 10.34 -9.83
CA ASP A 213 6.80 10.43 -8.47
C ASP A 213 7.84 10.96 -7.46
N PRO A 214 7.63 12.10 -6.80
CA PRO A 214 8.58 12.61 -5.82
C PRO A 214 8.70 11.72 -4.61
N SER A 215 9.91 11.61 -4.08
CA SER A 215 10.23 10.84 -2.88
C SER A 215 10.38 11.75 -1.67
N VAL A 216 9.58 11.57 -0.64
CA VAL A 216 9.74 12.29 0.62
C VAL A 216 10.82 11.62 1.46
N ILE A 217 11.96 12.27 1.61
CA ILE A 217 13.13 11.76 2.33
C ILE A 217 12.99 12.01 3.84
N SER A 218 12.46 13.18 4.21
CA SER A 218 12.20 13.57 5.59
C SER A 218 11.09 14.61 5.65
N THR A 219 10.71 15.04 6.83
CA THR A 219 9.74 16.14 6.98
C THR A 219 10.19 17.46 6.35
N THR A 220 11.47 17.61 6.06
CA THR A 220 12.06 18.84 5.51
C THR A 220 12.77 18.65 4.18
N GLU A 221 12.67 17.47 3.56
CA GLU A 221 13.43 17.15 2.36
C GLU A 221 12.64 16.25 1.41
N ILE A 222 12.49 16.70 0.16
CA ILE A 222 11.82 15.98 -0.92
C ILE A 222 12.79 15.87 -2.09
N GLU A 223 12.92 14.68 -2.67
CA GLU A 223 13.58 14.47 -3.95
C GLU A 223 12.55 14.39 -5.07
N VAL A 224 12.78 15.15 -6.13
CA VAL A 224 11.98 15.11 -7.35
C VAL A 224 12.87 14.61 -8.47
N GLN A 225 12.47 13.51 -9.10
CA GLN A 225 13.10 12.98 -10.29
C GLN A 225 12.30 13.42 -11.52
N PHE A 226 13.02 13.75 -12.59
CA PHE A 226 12.45 14.03 -13.90
C PHE A 226 12.73 12.87 -14.87
N SER A 227 11.98 12.81 -15.95
CA SER A 227 12.15 11.80 -16.99
C SER A 227 13.48 11.88 -17.73
N GLU A 228 14.18 13.00 -17.60
CA GLU A 228 15.42 13.32 -18.30
C GLU A 228 16.22 14.39 -17.58
N ALA A 229 17.42 14.69 -18.12
CA ALA A 229 18.27 15.74 -17.59
C ALA A 229 17.66 17.13 -17.74
N VAL A 230 17.60 17.89 -16.64
CA VAL A 230 17.02 19.23 -16.61
C VAL A 230 18.08 20.32 -16.73
N SER A 231 17.67 21.43 -17.33
CA SER A 231 18.54 22.61 -17.53
C SER A 231 18.78 23.34 -16.20
N THR A 232 20.04 23.67 -15.92
CA THR A 232 20.42 24.42 -14.70
C THR A 232 20.21 25.93 -14.84
N THR A 233 19.14 26.33 -15.50
CA THR A 233 18.71 27.73 -15.57
C THR A 233 18.23 28.24 -14.21
N THR A 234 18.01 29.54 -14.11
CA THR A 234 17.49 30.16 -12.90
C THR A 234 16.10 29.64 -12.50
N ASN A 235 15.33 29.14 -13.45
CA ASN A 235 14.00 28.58 -13.20
C ASN A 235 14.07 27.31 -12.34
N LEU A 236 15.01 26.40 -12.60
CA LEU A 236 15.17 25.19 -11.80
C LEU A 236 15.31 25.48 -10.30
N PHE A 237 16.04 26.54 -9.96
CA PHE A 237 16.34 26.90 -8.57
C PHE A 237 15.36 27.91 -7.96
N SER A 238 14.33 28.34 -8.71
CA SER A 238 13.29 29.22 -8.18
C SER A 238 12.30 28.45 -7.32
N ALA A 239 12.19 28.79 -6.05
CA ALA A 239 11.20 28.19 -5.15
C ALA A 239 9.76 28.41 -5.62
N ASP A 240 9.49 29.47 -6.39
CA ASP A 240 8.17 29.79 -6.93
C ASP A 240 7.65 28.73 -7.93
N ASN A 241 8.53 27.89 -8.45
CA ASN A 241 8.16 26.79 -9.35
C ASN A 241 7.77 25.49 -8.63
N TYR A 242 7.76 25.52 -7.29
CA TYR A 242 7.43 24.38 -6.42
C TYR A 242 6.48 24.85 -5.33
N THR A 243 5.19 24.76 -5.57
CA THR A 243 4.17 25.33 -4.70
C THR A 243 3.27 24.26 -4.12
N PHE A 244 3.11 24.26 -2.79
CA PHE A 244 2.10 23.41 -2.16
C PHE A 244 0.71 24.00 -2.36
N LEU A 245 -0.24 23.20 -2.83
CA LEU A 245 -1.62 23.61 -3.08
C LEU A 245 -2.42 23.71 -1.77
N GLU A 246 -3.43 24.57 -1.75
CA GLU A 246 -4.17 24.90 -0.52
C GLU A 246 -4.87 23.69 0.12
N GLY A 247 -4.81 23.59 1.46
CA GLY A 247 -5.55 22.56 2.22
C GLY A 247 -5.25 22.48 3.72
N ALA A 248 -4.07 22.88 4.20
CA ALA A 248 -3.69 22.78 5.61
C ALA A 248 -3.32 24.13 6.24
N PHE A 249 -3.56 24.26 7.56
CA PHE A 249 -3.25 25.49 8.33
C PHE A 249 -1.74 25.79 8.42
N ASP A 250 -0.88 24.76 8.26
CA ASP A 250 0.58 24.88 8.30
C ASP A 250 1.14 24.36 6.97
N MET A 251 1.06 25.18 5.91
CA MET A 251 1.56 24.81 4.59
C MET A 251 3.09 24.74 4.60
N PRO A 252 3.68 23.65 4.06
CA PRO A 252 5.12 23.60 3.82
C PRO A 252 5.53 24.66 2.81
N ILE A 253 6.78 25.14 2.96
CA ILE A 253 7.34 26.15 2.06
C ILE A 253 8.67 25.61 1.53
N VAL A 254 8.84 25.62 0.21
CA VAL A 254 10.13 25.34 -0.41
C VAL A 254 11.07 26.51 -0.16
N SER A 255 12.07 26.30 0.68
CA SER A 255 13.04 27.31 1.08
C SER A 255 14.33 27.28 0.24
N ASN A 256 14.64 26.13 -0.36
CA ASN A 256 15.81 25.96 -1.20
C ASN A 256 15.64 24.79 -2.17
N VAL A 257 16.29 24.89 -3.34
CA VAL A 257 16.32 23.84 -4.38
C VAL A 257 17.78 23.58 -4.75
N THR A 258 18.18 22.33 -4.76
CA THR A 258 19.54 21.90 -5.16
C THR A 258 19.47 20.78 -6.17
N LEU A 259 20.42 20.77 -7.11
CA LEU A 259 20.59 19.68 -8.06
C LEU A 259 21.40 18.55 -7.40
N LYS A 260 20.82 17.35 -7.37
CA LYS A 260 21.48 16.13 -6.85
C LYS A 260 22.11 15.30 -7.97
N ALA A 261 21.42 15.15 -9.10
CA ALA A 261 21.87 14.52 -10.34
C ALA A 261 21.34 15.32 -11.52
N SER A 262 21.70 14.97 -12.75
CA SER A 262 21.25 15.70 -13.95
C SER A 262 19.72 15.77 -14.09
N ASP A 263 19.02 14.79 -13.55
CA ASP A 263 17.57 14.57 -13.60
C ASP A 263 16.91 14.57 -12.20
N ILE A 264 17.67 14.80 -11.13
CA ILE A 264 17.17 14.76 -9.75
C ILE A 264 17.47 16.06 -9.02
N ILE A 265 16.46 16.66 -8.44
CA ILE A 265 16.61 17.80 -7.52
C ILE A 265 16.20 17.41 -6.11
N THR A 266 16.73 18.16 -5.14
CA THR A 266 16.30 18.12 -3.74
C THR A 266 15.66 19.44 -3.36
N LEU A 267 14.43 19.38 -2.87
CA LEU A 267 13.70 20.51 -2.27
C LEU A 267 13.91 20.49 -0.76
N THR A 268 14.33 21.61 -0.19
CA THR A 268 14.40 21.82 1.26
C THR A 268 13.19 22.63 1.70
N LEU A 269 12.51 22.20 2.75
CA LEU A 269 11.28 22.81 3.25
C LEU A 269 11.51 23.53 4.58
N ASP A 270 10.92 24.72 4.76
CA ASP A 270 10.87 25.46 6.02
C ASP A 270 9.65 26.40 6.04
N PRO A 271 8.55 26.11 6.77
CA PRO A 271 8.30 24.86 7.52
C PRO A 271 8.18 23.63 6.62
N GLY A 272 8.42 22.46 7.22
CA GLY A 272 8.32 21.17 6.55
C GLY A 272 6.91 20.57 6.58
N ILE A 273 6.77 19.37 6.02
CA ILE A 273 5.53 18.57 6.03
C ILE A 273 5.32 17.89 7.39
N SER A 274 4.08 17.65 7.75
CA SER A 274 3.70 16.88 8.94
C SER A 274 3.58 15.39 8.62
N ILE A 275 3.98 14.52 9.58
CA ILE A 275 3.85 13.07 9.42
C ILE A 275 2.38 12.68 9.31
N GLY A 276 2.06 11.77 8.40
CA GLY A 276 0.74 11.20 8.20
C GLY A 276 -0.28 12.13 7.53
N LYS A 277 0.14 13.31 7.04
CA LYS A 277 -0.71 14.24 6.29
C LYS A 277 -0.43 14.20 4.80
N TYR A 278 -1.50 14.36 4.01
CA TYR A 278 -1.44 14.48 2.56
C TYR A 278 -1.21 15.92 2.14
N TYR A 279 -0.36 16.08 1.13
CA TYR A 279 -0.07 17.35 0.49
C TYR A 279 -0.07 17.17 -1.02
N GLU A 280 -0.36 18.23 -1.73
CA GLU A 280 -0.21 18.34 -3.17
C GLU A 280 0.87 19.36 -3.48
N LEU A 281 1.88 18.95 -4.24
CA LEU A 281 2.98 19.79 -4.70
C LEU A 281 2.81 20.05 -6.19
N GLU A 282 2.60 21.30 -6.55
CA GLU A 282 2.66 21.78 -7.93
C GLU A 282 4.10 22.09 -8.32
N ILE A 283 4.54 21.54 -9.45
CA ILE A 283 5.86 21.76 -10.06
C ILE A 283 5.64 22.29 -11.47
N ALA A 284 6.26 23.42 -11.81
CA ALA A 284 6.05 24.09 -13.09
C ALA A 284 7.34 24.72 -13.63
N ASN A 285 7.33 25.08 -14.94
CA ASN A 285 8.35 25.87 -15.61
C ASN A 285 9.78 25.26 -15.57
N ILE A 286 9.90 23.92 -15.47
CA ILE A 286 11.19 23.25 -15.54
C ILE A 286 11.52 22.99 -17.01
N GLU A 287 12.75 23.32 -17.40
CA GLU A 287 13.28 23.22 -18.76
C GLU A 287 14.27 22.06 -18.84
N ASP A 288 14.24 21.29 -19.94
CA ASP A 288 15.25 20.28 -20.27
C ASP A 288 16.52 20.91 -20.91
N LEU A 289 17.43 20.06 -21.36
CA LEU A 289 18.66 20.50 -22.05
C LEU A 289 18.41 20.96 -23.50
N ALA A 290 17.30 20.56 -24.12
CA ALA A 290 16.89 20.97 -25.46
C ALA A 290 16.13 22.31 -25.47
N GLY A 291 15.69 22.78 -24.31
CA GLY A 291 14.96 24.04 -24.15
C GLY A 291 13.44 23.85 -24.11
N ASN A 292 12.93 22.63 -23.98
CA ASN A 292 11.52 22.39 -23.81
C ASN A 292 11.11 22.61 -22.36
N VAL A 293 10.02 23.31 -22.15
CA VAL A 293 9.56 23.74 -20.82
C VAL A 293 8.27 23.02 -20.45
N MET A 294 8.27 22.32 -19.31
CA MET A 294 7.03 21.73 -18.79
C MET A 294 6.10 22.83 -18.26
N GLU A 295 4.80 22.68 -18.46
CA GLU A 295 3.80 23.60 -17.96
C GLU A 295 3.61 23.39 -16.46
N THR A 296 2.85 22.39 -16.07
CA THR A 296 2.53 22.14 -14.65
C THR A 296 2.33 20.65 -14.43
N SER A 297 2.85 20.16 -13.31
CA SER A 297 2.59 18.81 -12.80
C SER A 297 2.20 18.90 -11.32
N ILE A 298 1.23 18.12 -10.89
CA ILE A 298 0.80 18.02 -9.48
C ILE A 298 1.11 16.63 -8.96
N ALA A 299 1.85 16.57 -7.85
CA ALA A 299 2.22 15.33 -7.19
C ALA A 299 1.62 15.26 -5.79
N GLU A 300 0.97 14.15 -5.48
CA GLU A 300 0.49 13.84 -4.11
C GLU A 300 1.68 13.37 -3.27
N LEU A 301 1.87 13.98 -2.10
CA LEU A 301 2.96 13.70 -1.17
C LEU A 301 2.42 13.27 0.18
N ILE A 302 3.11 12.32 0.79
CA ILE A 302 2.90 11.94 2.18
C ILE A 302 4.20 11.42 2.78
N HIS A 303 4.38 11.65 4.06
CA HIS A 303 5.51 11.13 4.83
C HIS A 303 5.00 10.43 6.09
N ASN A 304 5.24 9.12 6.17
CA ASN A 304 4.95 8.35 7.38
C ASN A 304 6.02 7.26 7.57
N PRO A 305 7.18 7.62 8.16
CA PRO A 305 8.29 6.69 8.32
C PRO A 305 8.15 5.75 9.53
N LEU A 306 7.16 5.96 10.42
CA LEU A 306 7.19 5.47 11.79
C LEU A 306 5.95 4.63 12.17
N ALA A 307 5.51 3.75 11.30
CA ALA A 307 4.43 2.84 11.66
C ALA A 307 4.91 1.47 12.18
N GLU A 308 6.22 1.30 12.45
CA GLU A 308 6.73 0.09 13.12
C GLU A 308 6.00 -0.12 14.45
N GLY A 309 5.41 -1.31 14.62
CA GLY A 309 4.62 -1.66 15.81
C GLY A 309 3.11 -1.47 15.65
N LEU A 310 2.63 -1.27 14.44
CA LEU A 310 1.23 -1.45 14.09
C LEU A 310 1.03 -2.91 13.67
N VAL A 311 0.14 -3.64 14.35
CA VAL A 311 -0.04 -5.09 14.19
C VAL A 311 -1.51 -5.41 13.91
N ILE A 312 -1.76 -6.33 12.97
CA ILE A 312 -3.09 -6.91 12.74
C ILE A 312 -3.40 -7.89 13.86
N THR A 313 -4.45 -7.65 14.63
CA THR A 313 -4.77 -8.40 15.87
C THR A 313 -6.08 -9.16 15.82
N GLU A 314 -7.05 -8.77 14.99
CA GLU A 314 -8.32 -9.48 14.87
C GLU A 314 -8.87 -9.36 13.44
N ILE A 315 -9.45 -10.45 12.93
CA ILE A 315 -10.04 -10.50 11.58
C ILE A 315 -11.33 -11.31 11.63
N MET A 316 -12.40 -10.76 11.08
CA MET A 316 -13.60 -11.49 10.71
C MET A 316 -13.74 -11.44 9.19
N TYR A 317 -13.44 -12.57 8.53
CA TYR A 317 -13.42 -12.66 7.07
C TYR A 317 -14.59 -13.47 6.49
N ASP A 318 -15.23 -14.29 7.29
CA ASP A 318 -16.36 -15.13 6.89
C ASP A 318 -17.40 -15.09 8.00
N GLU A 319 -18.25 -14.09 7.96
CA GLU A 319 -19.36 -13.99 8.90
C GLU A 319 -20.44 -15.04 8.58
N PRO A 320 -21.35 -15.36 9.52
CA PRO A 320 -22.39 -16.33 9.26
C PRO A 320 -23.21 -15.94 8.04
N PRO A 321 -23.60 -16.91 7.20
CA PRO A 321 -24.30 -16.65 5.96
C PRO A 321 -25.58 -15.88 6.22
N ALA A 322 -25.54 -14.60 5.93
CA ALA A 322 -26.68 -13.73 5.83
C ALA A 322 -27.26 -13.89 4.42
N GLU A 323 -28.58 -13.74 4.27
CA GLU A 323 -29.19 -13.74 2.94
C GLU A 323 -28.73 -12.54 2.08
N GLN A 324 -27.98 -11.61 2.65
CA GLN A 324 -27.49 -10.39 2.00
C GLN A 324 -26.21 -9.86 2.67
N GLU A 325 -25.11 -9.90 1.93
CA GLU A 325 -23.90 -9.08 2.07
C GLU A 325 -23.09 -9.21 3.37
N ASP A 326 -21.78 -9.32 3.23
CA ASP A 326 -20.73 -9.44 4.26
C ASP A 326 -20.60 -8.14 5.09
N LYS A 327 -21.57 -7.86 5.97
CA LYS A 327 -21.70 -6.59 6.70
C LYS A 327 -20.90 -6.50 7.99
N LEU A 328 -20.45 -7.64 8.51
CA LEU A 328 -19.70 -7.69 9.76
C LEU A 328 -18.21 -7.98 9.54
N GLU A 329 -17.74 -8.08 8.29
CA GLU A 329 -16.31 -8.21 8.00
C GLU A 329 -15.51 -7.04 8.56
N PHE A 330 -14.40 -7.34 9.24
CA PHE A 330 -13.51 -6.32 9.75
C PHE A 330 -12.08 -6.80 9.91
N ILE A 331 -11.17 -5.83 9.96
CA ILE A 331 -9.76 -5.98 10.34
C ILE A 331 -9.49 -5.01 11.48
N GLU A 332 -8.83 -5.49 12.51
CA GLU A 332 -8.38 -4.67 13.63
C GLU A 332 -6.87 -4.51 13.63
N LEU A 333 -6.42 -3.29 13.90
CA LEU A 333 -5.03 -2.90 14.09
C LEU A 333 -4.80 -2.46 15.52
N PHE A 334 -3.64 -2.79 16.06
CA PHE A 334 -3.24 -2.44 17.41
C PHE A 334 -1.87 -1.77 17.42
N ASN A 335 -1.74 -0.68 18.18
CA ASN A 335 -0.46 -0.01 18.42
C ASN A 335 0.25 -0.66 19.61
N ILE A 336 1.28 -1.49 19.35
CA ILE A 336 2.08 -2.14 20.40
C ILE A 336 3.15 -1.23 21.00
N THR A 337 3.32 0.00 20.48
CA THR A 337 4.40 0.90 20.91
C THR A 337 4.02 1.77 22.10
N GLU A 338 5.00 2.47 22.64
CA GLU A 338 4.79 3.47 23.71
C GLU A 338 4.54 4.89 23.14
N THR A 339 4.49 5.04 21.80
CA THR A 339 4.30 6.33 21.11
C THR A 339 3.07 6.29 20.21
N PRO A 340 2.39 7.42 19.98
CA PRO A 340 1.32 7.49 19.00
C PRO A 340 1.82 7.14 17.59
N ILE A 341 0.98 6.46 16.81
CA ILE A 341 1.23 6.14 15.39
C ILE A 341 0.23 6.92 14.54
N GLU A 342 0.74 7.69 13.57
CA GLU A 342 -0.10 8.30 12.55
C GLU A 342 -0.46 7.25 11.49
N LEU A 343 -1.77 7.09 11.19
CA LEU A 343 -2.23 6.13 10.19
C LEU A 343 -2.25 6.69 8.77
N GLY A 344 -2.31 8.03 8.62
CA GLY A 344 -2.30 8.67 7.31
C GLY A 344 -1.10 8.24 6.48
N GLY A 345 -1.35 7.91 5.20
CA GLY A 345 -0.32 7.41 4.27
C GLY A 345 -0.04 5.93 4.33
N LEU A 346 -0.56 5.24 5.32
CA LEU A 346 -0.53 3.80 5.31
C LEU A 346 -1.65 3.25 4.42
N ARG A 347 -1.45 2.03 3.96
CA ARG A 347 -2.44 1.28 3.18
C ARG A 347 -2.55 -0.13 3.73
N ILE A 348 -3.78 -0.62 3.81
CA ILE A 348 -4.04 -2.05 3.90
C ILE A 348 -4.22 -2.57 2.48
N LYS A 349 -3.57 -3.66 2.15
CA LYS A 349 -3.74 -4.41 0.91
C LYS A 349 -3.99 -5.87 1.23
N GLY A 350 -4.69 -6.53 0.34
CA GLY A 350 -5.15 -7.90 0.36
C GLY A 350 -6.26 -8.00 -0.66
N GLY A 351 -7.23 -8.87 -0.51
CA GLY A 351 -8.45 -8.89 -1.33
C GLY A 351 -9.28 -7.62 -1.21
N ILE A 352 -9.08 -6.85 -0.15
CA ILE A 352 -9.60 -5.49 -0.07
C ILE A 352 -8.81 -4.58 -1.01
N ALA A 353 -9.50 -3.91 -1.93
CA ALA A 353 -8.87 -2.94 -2.80
C ALA A 353 -8.24 -1.82 -1.96
N SER A 354 -7.00 -1.53 -2.23
CA SER A 354 -6.10 -0.54 -1.64
C SER A 354 -6.76 0.54 -0.77
N GLY A 355 -7.09 0.22 0.48
CA GLY A 355 -7.60 1.22 1.42
C GLY A 355 -6.47 2.13 1.89
N LYS A 356 -6.47 3.40 1.47
CA LYS A 356 -5.72 4.43 2.17
C LYS A 356 -6.28 4.53 3.59
N LEU A 357 -5.43 4.42 4.59
CA LEU A 357 -5.84 4.71 5.96
C LEU A 357 -6.06 6.23 6.12
N PRO A 358 -7.04 6.63 6.95
CA PRO A 358 -7.34 8.05 7.15
C PRO A 358 -6.23 8.75 7.94
N GLU A 359 -6.21 10.08 7.89
CA GLU A 359 -5.45 10.88 8.84
C GLU A 359 -6.04 10.64 10.24
N TYR A 360 -5.36 9.83 11.04
CA TYR A 360 -5.79 9.45 12.37
C TYR A 360 -4.58 9.10 13.24
N THR A 361 -4.54 9.63 14.45
CA THR A 361 -3.50 9.33 15.44
C THR A 361 -3.96 8.19 16.32
N LEU A 362 -3.28 7.04 16.22
CA LEU A 362 -3.55 5.87 17.04
C LEU A 362 -2.66 5.90 18.29
N GLU A 363 -3.27 6.16 19.43
CA GLU A 363 -2.56 6.26 20.72
C GLU A 363 -1.89 4.94 21.13
N PRO A 364 -0.85 4.96 22.00
CA PRO A 364 -0.22 3.77 22.53
C PRO A 364 -1.22 2.80 23.18
N GLY A 365 -1.19 1.54 22.79
CA GLY A 365 -2.08 0.52 23.29
C GLY A 365 -3.54 0.67 22.86
N ALA A 366 -3.82 1.51 21.88
CA ALA A 366 -5.14 1.66 21.31
C ALA A 366 -5.35 0.72 20.12
N TYR A 367 -6.64 0.42 19.86
CA TYR A 367 -7.11 -0.36 18.73
C TYR A 367 -7.75 0.56 17.70
N TRP A 368 -7.64 0.19 16.44
CA TRP A 368 -8.32 0.84 15.32
C TRP A 368 -8.93 -0.23 14.42
N VAL A 369 -10.18 -0.03 14.03
CA VAL A 369 -10.94 -1.02 13.27
C VAL A 369 -11.34 -0.44 11.93
N THR A 370 -11.15 -1.22 10.88
CA THR A 370 -11.75 -1.00 9.58
C THR A 370 -12.72 -2.13 9.26
N ALA A 371 -13.85 -1.82 8.64
CA ALA A 371 -14.91 -2.76 8.35
C ALA A 371 -15.46 -2.56 6.94
N LYS A 372 -16.01 -3.61 6.35
CA LYS A 372 -16.65 -3.57 5.02
C LYS A 372 -17.87 -2.63 5.01
N ASP A 373 -18.74 -2.73 6.00
CA ASP A 373 -19.85 -1.82 6.25
C ASP A 373 -19.68 -1.23 7.66
N ALA A 374 -19.02 -0.08 7.76
CA ALA A 374 -18.74 0.56 9.04
C ALA A 374 -19.99 0.94 9.83
N ALA A 375 -21.12 1.21 9.14
CA ALA A 375 -22.38 1.54 9.78
C ALA A 375 -23.04 0.29 10.41
N ALA A 376 -23.12 -0.82 9.68
CA ALA A 376 -23.62 -2.09 10.19
C ALA A 376 -22.73 -2.63 11.31
N PHE A 377 -21.42 -2.62 11.11
CA PHE A 377 -20.42 -3.00 12.12
C PHE A 377 -20.61 -2.21 13.42
N SER A 378 -20.61 -0.86 13.34
CA SER A 378 -20.75 0.00 14.52
C SER A 378 -22.10 -0.17 15.22
N ALA A 379 -23.17 -0.41 14.46
CA ALA A 379 -24.49 -0.67 15.02
C ALA A 379 -24.53 -2.00 15.81
N PHE A 380 -23.81 -3.02 15.34
CA PHE A 380 -23.81 -4.34 15.97
C PHE A 380 -22.81 -4.45 17.13
N PHE A 381 -21.55 -4.06 16.90
CA PHE A 381 -20.47 -4.18 17.90
C PHE A 381 -20.41 -3.03 18.90
N GLY A 382 -21.03 -1.88 18.59
CA GLY A 382 -20.95 -0.68 19.44
C GLY A 382 -19.59 0.01 19.42
N VAL A 383 -18.73 -0.35 18.49
CA VAL A 383 -17.38 0.16 18.30
C VAL A 383 -17.33 0.98 17.00
N PRO A 384 -16.73 2.17 16.98
CA PRO A 384 -16.56 2.91 15.73
C PRO A 384 -15.58 2.17 14.80
N ALA A 385 -15.89 2.14 13.51
CA ALA A 385 -15.03 1.61 12.48
C ALA A 385 -14.92 2.58 11.30
N PHE A 386 -13.86 2.42 10.51
CA PHE A 386 -13.68 3.09 9.24
C PHE A 386 -14.06 2.12 8.13
N GLU A 387 -14.80 2.60 7.13
CA GLU A 387 -15.22 1.78 6.00
C GLU A 387 -14.09 1.63 5.00
N TRP A 388 -13.73 0.39 4.67
CA TRP A 388 -12.87 0.17 3.52
C TRP A 388 -13.70 0.10 2.23
N LYS A 389 -13.07 0.48 1.14
CA LYS A 389 -13.64 0.32 -0.20
C LYS A 389 -12.95 -0.83 -0.89
N GLY A 390 -13.72 -1.60 -1.65
CA GLY A 390 -13.17 -2.70 -2.40
C GLY A 390 -13.90 -4.02 -2.13
N ALA A 391 -13.26 -5.13 -2.55
CA ALA A 391 -13.81 -6.46 -2.40
C ALA A 391 -13.96 -6.89 -0.92
N ASN A 392 -14.68 -7.95 -0.71
CA ASN A 392 -14.76 -8.63 0.58
C ASN A 392 -13.46 -9.38 0.86
N LEU A 393 -13.21 -9.70 2.12
CA LEU A 393 -12.16 -10.63 2.50
C LEU A 393 -12.44 -12.01 1.90
N SER A 394 -11.40 -12.75 1.52
CA SER A 394 -11.59 -14.10 0.95
C SER A 394 -12.10 -15.06 2.01
N ASN A 395 -13.18 -15.77 1.68
CA ASN A 395 -13.79 -16.82 2.50
C ASN A 395 -13.73 -18.22 1.86
N ASP A 396 -13.01 -18.36 0.74
CA ASP A 396 -12.86 -19.61 -0.01
C ASP A 396 -11.41 -19.98 -0.38
N GLU A 397 -10.46 -19.05 -0.26
CA GLU A 397 -9.02 -19.28 -0.51
C GLU A 397 -8.12 -18.49 0.46
N ALA A 398 -6.83 -18.86 0.48
CA ALA A 398 -5.84 -18.16 1.30
C ALA A 398 -5.65 -16.72 0.82
N GLU A 399 -5.59 -15.76 1.73
CA GLU A 399 -5.43 -14.36 1.41
C GLU A 399 -4.26 -13.72 2.16
N LEU A 400 -3.46 -12.93 1.43
CA LEU A 400 -2.40 -12.11 1.97
C LEU A 400 -2.95 -10.75 2.36
N LEU A 401 -2.96 -10.44 3.65
CA LEU A 401 -3.18 -9.10 4.17
C LEU A 401 -1.85 -8.47 4.54
N TYR A 402 -1.64 -7.21 4.20
CA TYR A 402 -0.49 -6.47 4.68
C TYR A 402 -0.79 -4.98 4.87
N ILE A 403 -0.08 -4.37 5.81
CA ILE A 403 -0.05 -2.95 6.03
C ILE A 403 1.29 -2.43 5.53
N GLY A 404 1.26 -1.42 4.71
CA GLY A 404 2.49 -0.85 4.17
C GLY A 404 2.42 0.66 4.02
N ASN A 405 3.59 1.26 3.95
CA ASN A 405 3.78 2.64 3.55
C ASN A 405 4.07 2.64 2.06
N THR A 406 3.04 2.50 1.22
CA THR A 406 3.23 2.33 -0.21
C THR A 406 2.58 3.45 -1.00
N GLN A 407 3.32 4.49 -1.30
CA GLN A 407 3.08 5.26 -2.52
C GLN A 407 3.76 4.59 -3.74
N HIS A 408 4.80 3.80 -3.53
CA HIS A 408 5.61 3.13 -4.55
C HIS A 408 5.57 1.60 -4.44
N HIS A 409 5.87 0.89 -5.52
CA HIS A 409 6.01 -0.57 -5.56
C HIS A 409 7.10 -1.12 -4.62
N SER A 410 8.00 -0.27 -4.14
CA SER A 410 9.06 -0.57 -3.17
C SER A 410 8.70 -0.19 -1.72
N GLY A 411 7.42 -0.01 -1.41
CA GLY A 411 6.98 0.41 -0.09
C GLY A 411 7.38 -0.55 1.03
N ILE A 412 7.62 0.01 2.21
CA ILE A 412 7.95 -0.76 3.41
C ILE A 412 6.69 -1.49 3.88
N VAL A 413 6.77 -2.81 4.01
CA VAL A 413 5.77 -3.62 4.69
C VAL A 413 5.96 -3.44 6.20
N ILE A 414 4.92 -3.01 6.89
CA ILE A 414 4.92 -2.78 8.34
C ILE A 414 4.49 -4.04 9.07
N ASP A 415 3.42 -4.65 8.60
CA ASP A 415 2.88 -5.91 9.11
C ASP A 415 2.23 -6.70 7.97
N SER A 416 2.29 -8.04 8.03
CA SER A 416 1.68 -8.88 7.02
C SER A 416 1.40 -10.29 7.52
N LEU A 417 0.30 -10.86 7.10
CA LEU A 417 -0.01 -12.28 7.31
C LEU A 417 -0.75 -12.85 6.09
N THR A 418 -0.61 -14.14 5.88
CA THR A 418 -1.47 -14.89 4.95
C THR A 418 -2.37 -15.79 5.76
N TYR A 419 -3.63 -15.41 5.97
CA TYR A 419 -4.58 -16.32 6.59
C TYR A 419 -5.08 -17.35 5.58
N ASN A 420 -5.56 -18.48 6.07
CA ASN A 420 -6.09 -19.55 5.23
C ASN A 420 -7.37 -20.10 5.84
N ILE A 421 -8.22 -20.62 4.98
CA ILE A 421 -9.48 -21.25 5.35
C ILE A 421 -9.20 -22.72 5.68
N GLY A 422 -9.11 -23.02 6.96
CA GLY A 422 -8.82 -24.35 7.45
C GLY A 422 -7.34 -24.59 7.80
N GLY A 423 -6.95 -25.86 7.87
CA GLY A 423 -5.62 -26.25 8.32
C GLY A 423 -5.37 -25.97 9.80
N GLU A 424 -4.33 -25.24 10.12
CA GLU A 424 -3.95 -24.87 11.49
C GLU A 424 -4.59 -23.54 11.94
N TRP A 425 -5.28 -22.81 11.06
CA TRP A 425 -5.99 -21.59 11.37
C TRP A 425 -7.29 -21.83 12.15
N PRO A 426 -7.80 -20.85 12.92
CA PRO A 426 -9.03 -20.96 13.70
C PRO A 426 -10.24 -21.40 12.86
N GLN A 427 -10.89 -22.47 13.26
CA GLN A 427 -11.97 -23.08 12.46
C GLN A 427 -13.34 -22.45 12.71
N GLY A 428 -13.52 -21.75 13.82
CA GLY A 428 -14.75 -21.00 14.13
C GLY A 428 -14.94 -19.78 13.24
N ALA A 429 -13.85 -19.24 12.70
CA ALA A 429 -13.88 -18.11 11.79
C ALA A 429 -14.41 -18.44 10.38
N ILE A 430 -14.68 -19.72 10.10
CA ILE A 430 -15.25 -20.19 8.83
C ILE A 430 -16.79 -20.20 8.97
N GLY A 431 -17.43 -19.06 8.82
CA GLY A 431 -18.89 -18.92 8.79
C GLY A 431 -19.64 -19.35 10.06
N LEU A 432 -18.93 -19.60 11.18
CA LEU A 432 -19.56 -20.06 12.43
C LEU A 432 -19.79 -18.92 13.44
N GLY A 433 -19.53 -17.68 13.05
CA GLY A 433 -19.77 -16.49 13.86
C GLY A 433 -18.63 -16.09 14.79
N TYR A 434 -17.43 -16.58 14.56
CA TYR A 434 -16.24 -16.20 15.31
C TYR A 434 -15.31 -15.35 14.45
N SER A 435 -14.75 -14.28 15.02
CA SER A 435 -13.53 -13.71 14.47
C SER A 435 -12.33 -14.58 14.86
N MET A 436 -11.22 -14.43 14.16
CA MET A 436 -9.93 -14.95 14.64
C MET A 436 -9.17 -13.84 15.36
N GLU A 437 -8.69 -14.12 16.56
CA GLU A 437 -7.94 -13.21 17.43
C GLU A 437 -6.48 -13.65 17.57
N LEU A 438 -5.55 -12.71 17.48
CA LEU A 438 -4.15 -12.92 17.84
C LEU A 438 -4.03 -13.05 19.36
N ILE A 439 -3.47 -14.16 19.85
CA ILE A 439 -3.40 -14.47 21.28
C ILE A 439 -2.51 -13.48 22.06
N ASP A 440 -1.39 -13.09 21.48
CA ASP A 440 -0.46 -12.09 22.03
C ASP A 440 -0.04 -11.14 20.90
N PRO A 441 -0.37 -9.85 20.98
CA PRO A 441 0.02 -8.87 19.96
C PRO A 441 1.53 -8.74 19.71
N LEU A 442 2.36 -9.29 20.60
CA LEU A 442 3.82 -9.33 20.42
C LEU A 442 4.32 -10.63 19.76
N SER A 443 3.43 -11.57 19.48
CA SER A 443 3.76 -12.80 18.76
C SER A 443 3.78 -12.58 17.25
N ASP A 444 4.40 -13.50 16.53
CA ASP A 444 4.39 -13.53 15.08
C ASP A 444 2.97 -13.85 14.59
N ASN A 445 2.29 -12.87 13.99
CA ASN A 445 0.92 -13.04 13.50
C ASN A 445 0.86 -13.81 12.17
N SER A 446 1.97 -14.11 11.53
CA SER A 446 2.02 -15.00 10.37
C SER A 446 1.95 -16.49 10.74
N ASP A 447 2.14 -16.83 12.03
CA ASP A 447 2.06 -18.19 12.53
C ASP A 447 0.62 -18.50 13.01
N PRO A 448 -0.13 -19.43 12.37
CA PRO A 448 -1.48 -19.79 12.78
C PRO A 448 -1.61 -20.28 14.22
N ALA A 449 -0.52 -20.83 14.82
CA ALA A 449 -0.50 -21.27 16.21
C ALA A 449 -0.68 -20.12 17.22
N ASN A 450 -0.46 -18.88 16.80
CA ASN A 450 -0.65 -17.67 17.60
C ASN A 450 -2.08 -17.10 17.50
N TRP A 451 -2.94 -17.69 16.68
CA TRP A 451 -4.33 -17.29 16.52
C TRP A 451 -5.30 -18.28 17.16
N ARG A 452 -6.49 -17.81 17.49
CA ARG A 452 -7.59 -18.62 18.03
C ARG A 452 -8.93 -18.07 17.58
N ASP A 453 -9.98 -18.87 17.74
CA ASP A 453 -11.34 -18.38 17.69
C ASP A 453 -11.59 -17.40 18.84
N ALA A 454 -12.24 -16.27 18.57
CA ALA A 454 -12.67 -15.32 19.57
C ALA A 454 -13.59 -15.96 20.61
N THR A 455 -13.50 -15.52 21.85
CA THR A 455 -14.28 -16.10 22.97
C THR A 455 -15.34 -15.18 23.53
N ASP A 456 -15.31 -13.91 23.20
CA ASP A 456 -16.20 -12.90 23.75
C ASP A 456 -17.52 -12.85 22.99
N PHE A 457 -18.60 -13.29 23.64
CA PHE A 457 -19.92 -13.23 23.05
C PHE A 457 -20.40 -11.79 22.95
N VAL A 458 -20.68 -11.35 21.72
CA VAL A 458 -21.17 -9.99 21.43
C VAL A 458 -22.68 -9.93 21.31
N GLY A 459 -23.28 -10.88 20.61
CA GLY A 459 -24.71 -10.86 20.33
C GLY A 459 -25.13 -11.96 19.36
N ILE A 460 -26.32 -11.82 18.82
CA ILE A 460 -26.85 -12.73 17.80
C ILE A 460 -27.09 -11.91 16.54
N TYR A 461 -26.47 -12.34 15.45
CA TYR A 461 -26.70 -11.78 14.13
C TYR A 461 -27.38 -12.84 13.25
N GLU A 462 -28.54 -12.52 12.71
CA GLU A 462 -29.35 -13.42 11.88
C GLU A 462 -29.56 -14.86 12.42
N GLY A 463 -29.62 -14.98 13.75
CA GLY A 463 -29.84 -16.26 14.43
C GLY A 463 -28.58 -17.03 14.80
N VAL A 464 -27.39 -16.50 14.46
CA VAL A 464 -26.10 -17.07 14.83
C VAL A 464 -25.45 -16.25 15.93
N ASN A 465 -24.83 -16.94 16.90
CA ASN A 465 -24.06 -16.28 17.95
C ASN A 465 -22.75 -15.72 17.40
N ILE A 466 -22.47 -14.45 17.64
CA ILE A 466 -21.24 -13.79 17.24
C ILE A 466 -20.29 -13.67 18.42
N TYR A 467 -19.04 -14.04 18.19
CA TYR A 467 -17.94 -13.96 19.13
C TYR A 467 -16.80 -13.15 18.52
N ALA A 468 -16.48 -12.03 19.13
CA ALA A 468 -15.43 -11.10 18.68
C ALA A 468 -15.07 -10.12 19.81
N SER A 469 -13.95 -9.41 19.68
CA SER A 469 -13.52 -8.41 20.67
C SER A 469 -13.07 -7.08 20.06
N PRO A 470 -13.66 -6.58 18.95
CA PRO A 470 -13.14 -5.41 18.25
C PRO A 470 -13.06 -4.19 19.18
N GLY A 471 -11.96 -3.44 19.07
CA GLY A 471 -11.68 -2.26 19.89
C GLY A 471 -11.14 -2.58 21.28
N SER A 472 -10.89 -3.86 21.60
CA SER A 472 -10.36 -4.25 22.90
C SER A 472 -9.63 -5.60 22.84
N ALA A 473 -8.74 -5.84 23.78
CA ALA A 473 -8.21 -7.19 23.97
C ALA A 473 -9.33 -8.16 24.36
N GLY A 474 -9.50 -9.26 23.64
CA GLY A 474 -10.44 -10.31 23.99
C GLY A 474 -10.16 -10.92 25.37
N THR A 475 -11.20 -11.34 26.09
CA THR A 475 -11.07 -11.89 27.46
C THR A 475 -10.33 -13.21 27.52
N GLY A 476 -10.21 -13.90 26.39
CA GLY A 476 -9.35 -15.10 26.27
C GLY A 476 -7.86 -14.79 26.15
N ILE A 477 -7.44 -13.55 25.85
CA ILE A 477 -6.07 -13.14 26.09
C ILE A 477 -5.88 -13.26 27.59
N LEU A 478 -4.94 -14.11 28.01
CA LEU A 478 -4.41 -14.00 29.36
C LEU A 478 -3.87 -12.57 29.47
N LYS A 479 -4.75 -11.60 29.75
CA LYS A 479 -4.28 -10.45 30.49
C LYS A 479 -3.62 -11.06 31.70
N VAL A 480 -2.29 -11.14 31.69
CA VAL A 480 -1.59 -10.81 32.92
C VAL A 480 -2.14 -9.42 33.21
N ALA A 481 -3.17 -9.37 34.09
CA ALA A 481 -3.75 -8.12 34.47
C ALA A 481 -2.57 -7.23 34.80
N GLU A 482 -2.26 -6.25 33.95
CA GLU A 482 -1.66 -5.04 34.42
C GLU A 482 -2.73 -4.44 35.31
N GLU A 483 -2.86 -5.07 36.51
CA GLU A 483 -3.54 -4.47 37.63
C GLU A 483 -2.96 -3.08 37.73
N SER A 484 -3.77 -2.12 37.34
CA SER A 484 -3.56 -0.69 37.32
C SER A 484 -2.11 -0.32 37.56
N LEU A 485 -1.34 -0.11 36.50
CA LEU A 485 -0.01 0.47 36.55
C LEU A 485 -0.08 1.68 37.45
N GLU A 486 0.34 1.55 38.70
CA GLU A 486 0.49 2.70 39.55
C GLU A 486 1.43 3.67 38.84
N LYS A 487 0.85 4.73 38.25
CA LYS A 487 1.62 5.86 37.78
C LYS A 487 2.40 6.39 38.96
N GLY A 488 3.61 5.88 39.20
CA GLY A 488 4.42 6.34 40.33
C GLY A 488 5.48 5.41 40.86
N ILE A 489 5.69 4.20 40.32
CA ILE A 489 6.87 3.39 40.71
C ILE A 489 7.97 3.62 39.65
N ALA A 490 9.11 4.13 40.08
CA ALA A 490 10.31 4.30 39.25
C ALA A 490 11.48 3.49 39.84
N MET A 491 12.28 2.89 38.95
CA MET A 491 13.48 2.13 39.34
C MET A 491 14.72 2.74 38.67
N TYR A 492 15.76 2.99 39.44
CA TYR A 492 16.99 3.58 38.96
C TYR A 492 18.20 3.22 39.81
N PRO A 493 19.44 3.31 39.27
CA PRO A 493 19.77 3.51 37.88
C PRO A 493 19.50 2.25 37.04
N ASN A 494 19.24 2.43 35.75
CA ASN A 494 19.22 1.34 34.78
C ASN A 494 20.07 1.77 33.57
N PRO A 495 21.25 1.20 33.32
CA PRO A 495 21.84 0.01 33.93
C PRO A 495 22.23 0.19 35.42
N VAL A 496 22.07 -0.91 36.19
CA VAL A 496 22.38 -0.95 37.63
C VAL A 496 23.75 -1.60 37.86
N GLN A 497 24.51 -1.04 38.82
CA GLN A 497 25.78 -1.63 39.23
C GLN A 497 25.66 -2.39 40.57
N ASN A 498 25.42 -1.68 41.64
CA ASN A 498 25.47 -2.26 43.01
C ASN A 498 24.13 -2.23 43.73
N VAL A 499 23.33 -1.18 43.51
CA VAL A 499 22.08 -0.94 44.22
C VAL A 499 21.04 -0.42 43.22
N LEU A 500 19.87 -1.05 43.20
CA LEU A 500 18.69 -0.60 42.50
C LEU A 500 17.79 0.15 43.49
N TYR A 501 17.52 1.41 43.21
CA TYR A 501 16.57 2.20 43.99
C TYR A 501 15.17 2.08 43.36
N ILE A 502 14.20 1.99 44.25
CA ILE A 502 12.79 1.91 43.87
C ILE A 502 12.07 3.07 44.55
N ASN A 503 11.55 4.00 43.75
CA ASN A 503 10.72 5.10 44.22
C ASN A 503 9.26 4.75 43.96
N SER A 504 8.43 4.78 44.99
CA SER A 504 7.00 4.50 44.91
C SER A 504 6.22 5.50 45.77
N LYS A 505 5.06 5.93 45.30
CA LYS A 505 4.11 6.76 46.05
C LYS A 505 3.34 5.94 47.09
N SER A 506 3.17 4.63 46.82
CA SER A 506 2.49 3.71 47.73
C SER A 506 3.48 2.82 48.49
N PRO A 507 3.14 2.35 49.70
CA PRO A 507 3.97 1.41 50.43
C PRO A 507 4.24 0.12 49.65
N LEU A 508 5.51 -0.24 49.51
CA LEU A 508 5.90 -1.48 48.87
C LEU A 508 5.73 -2.66 49.83
N THR A 509 5.31 -3.80 49.30
CA THR A 509 5.09 -5.03 50.10
C THR A 509 6.11 -6.12 49.80
N LYS A 510 6.61 -6.18 48.56
CA LYS A 510 7.54 -7.21 48.10
C LYS A 510 8.26 -6.79 46.81
N VAL A 511 9.49 -7.24 46.62
CA VAL A 511 10.23 -7.16 45.34
C VAL A 511 10.76 -8.53 44.99
N GLU A 512 10.58 -8.95 43.75
CA GLU A 512 11.10 -10.20 43.21
C GLU A 512 11.98 -9.92 41.99
N ILE A 513 13.08 -10.65 41.85
CA ILE A 513 14.02 -10.56 40.75
C ILE A 513 14.06 -11.91 40.02
N TYR A 514 13.90 -11.89 38.70
CA TYR A 514 13.88 -13.06 37.84
C TYR A 514 14.96 -12.98 36.76
N SER A 515 15.46 -14.13 36.34
CA SER A 515 16.22 -14.23 35.08
C SER A 515 15.28 -14.07 33.87
N LEU A 516 15.83 -13.85 32.68
CA LEU A 516 15.05 -13.84 31.44
C LEU A 516 14.33 -15.18 31.16
N LEU A 517 14.82 -16.28 31.73
CA LEU A 517 14.19 -17.60 31.63
C LEU A 517 13.06 -17.81 32.64
N GLY A 518 12.65 -16.76 33.37
CA GLY A 518 11.58 -16.82 34.36
C GLY A 518 11.96 -17.44 35.71
N ASN A 519 13.23 -17.82 35.93
CA ASN A 519 13.66 -18.39 37.21
C ASN A 519 13.78 -17.28 38.26
N LYS A 520 13.07 -17.41 39.39
CA LYS A 520 13.16 -16.48 40.50
C LYS A 520 14.54 -16.58 41.16
N ILE A 521 15.29 -15.47 41.14
CA ILE A 521 16.64 -15.37 41.69
C ILE A 521 16.61 -14.90 43.15
N LYS A 522 15.73 -13.93 43.44
CA LYS A 522 15.61 -13.34 44.78
C LYS A 522 14.22 -12.80 45.03
N GLU A 523 13.83 -12.88 46.30
CA GLU A 523 12.67 -12.21 46.86
C GLU A 523 13.11 -11.35 48.05
N VAL A 524 12.63 -10.12 48.14
CA VAL A 524 12.94 -9.15 49.20
C VAL A 524 11.64 -8.64 49.79
N ARG A 525 11.54 -8.59 51.10
CA ARG A 525 10.36 -8.13 51.84
C ARG A 525 10.65 -7.00 52.84
N THR A 526 11.92 -6.60 52.95
CA THR A 526 12.37 -5.50 53.83
C THR A 526 13.32 -4.60 53.06
N ASN A 527 13.37 -3.31 53.40
CA ASN A 527 14.19 -2.30 52.71
C ASN A 527 13.91 -2.24 51.21
N LEU A 528 12.63 -2.24 50.84
CA LEU A 528 12.14 -2.40 49.48
C LEU A 528 12.50 -1.24 48.56
N ASN A 529 12.87 -0.09 49.10
CA ASN A 529 13.26 1.09 48.32
C ASN A 529 14.73 1.05 47.86
N SER A 530 15.51 0.05 48.29
CA SER A 530 16.95 -0.05 47.99
C SER A 530 17.37 -1.52 47.95
N ILE A 531 17.53 -2.06 46.77
CA ILE A 531 17.82 -3.49 46.56
C ILE A 531 19.28 -3.66 46.14
N GLU A 532 20.06 -4.39 46.94
CA GLU A 532 21.42 -4.79 46.56
C GLU A 532 21.39 -5.73 45.36
N THR A 533 22.20 -5.41 44.33
CA THR A 533 22.31 -6.18 43.09
C THR A 533 23.74 -6.69 42.84
N LYS A 534 24.66 -6.52 43.79
CA LYS A 534 26.08 -6.96 43.66
C LYS A 534 26.23 -8.45 43.37
N TYR A 535 25.30 -9.28 43.84
CA TYR A 535 25.31 -10.73 43.64
C TYR A 535 24.81 -11.17 42.26
N LEU A 536 24.23 -10.25 41.47
CA LEU A 536 23.80 -10.53 40.10
C LEU A 536 25.00 -10.45 39.15
N SER A 537 25.10 -11.41 38.26
CA SER A 537 26.03 -11.36 37.14
C SER A 537 25.62 -10.27 36.15
N GLN A 538 26.55 -9.85 35.29
CA GLN A 538 26.20 -8.97 34.18
C GLN A 538 25.11 -9.63 33.30
N GLY A 539 24.10 -8.87 32.92
CA GLY A 539 22.99 -9.39 32.14
C GLY A 539 21.68 -8.64 32.35
N VAL A 540 20.62 -9.17 31.75
CA VAL A 540 19.28 -8.62 31.82
C VAL A 540 18.43 -9.40 32.81
N TYR A 541 17.68 -8.69 33.64
CA TYR A 541 16.80 -9.24 34.66
C TYR A 541 15.43 -8.59 34.63
N ILE A 542 14.43 -9.32 35.11
CA ILE A 542 13.07 -8.82 35.31
C ILE A 542 12.88 -8.57 36.80
N VAL A 543 12.50 -7.38 37.19
CA VAL A 543 12.19 -7.00 38.58
C VAL A 543 10.69 -6.73 38.69
N LYS A 544 10.02 -7.49 39.54
CA LYS A 544 8.60 -7.32 39.85
C LYS A 544 8.46 -6.72 41.26
N VAL A 545 7.83 -5.56 41.33
CA VAL A 545 7.61 -4.80 42.57
C VAL A 545 6.13 -4.86 42.91
N TYR A 546 5.83 -5.13 44.19
CA TYR A 546 4.47 -5.23 44.68
C TYR A 546 4.18 -4.11 45.70
N SER A 547 3.01 -3.52 45.59
CA SER A 547 2.44 -2.59 46.58
C SER A 547 1.07 -3.10 47.05
N GLU A 548 0.41 -2.36 47.93
CA GLU A 548 -0.96 -2.69 48.38
C GLU A 548 -2.00 -2.54 47.23
N ASN A 549 -1.66 -1.73 46.21
CA ASN A 549 -2.56 -1.35 45.13
C ASN A 549 -2.23 -2.04 43.80
N GLY A 550 -1.29 -3.00 43.76
CA GLY A 550 -0.91 -3.73 42.58
C GLY A 550 0.57 -4.07 42.44
N SER A 551 1.02 -4.48 41.27
CA SER A 551 2.43 -4.79 41.03
C SER A 551 2.90 -4.12 39.73
N LYS A 552 4.21 -3.79 39.67
CA LYS A 552 4.88 -3.29 38.47
C LYS A 552 6.06 -4.17 38.11
N THR A 553 6.16 -4.53 36.85
CA THR A 553 7.28 -5.30 36.30
C THR A 553 8.14 -4.39 35.43
N MET A 554 9.45 -4.43 35.62
CA MET A 554 10.41 -3.66 34.83
C MET A 554 11.63 -4.50 34.50
N LYS A 555 12.17 -4.27 33.31
CA LYS A 555 13.45 -4.83 32.85
C LYS A 555 14.60 -3.96 33.37
N ILE A 556 15.60 -4.56 33.95
CA ILE A 556 16.85 -3.90 34.35
C ILE A 556 18.05 -4.54 33.67
N VAL A 557 19.06 -3.75 33.41
CA VAL A 557 20.36 -4.20 32.90
C VAL A 557 21.36 -4.11 34.01
N LYS A 558 22.05 -5.22 34.35
CA LYS A 558 23.13 -5.28 35.31
C LYS A 558 24.47 -5.19 34.57
N ASN A 559 25.24 -4.15 34.91
CA ASN A 559 26.60 -3.95 34.43
C ASN A 559 27.64 -4.55 35.41
#